data_2ca654d5eaef581e61b700cc63dfd76b
#
_entry.id   2ca654d5eaef581e61b700cc63dfd76b
#
_cell.length_a   1.000
_cell.length_b   1.000
_cell.length_c   1.000
_cell.angle_alpha   90.00
_cell.angle_beta   90.00
_cell.angle_gamma   90.00
#
_symmetry.space_group_name_H-M   'P 1'
#
loop_
_entity.id
_entity.type
_entity.pdbx_description
1 polymer ?
#
loop_
_entity_poly.entity_id
_entity_poly.type
_entity_poly.pdbx_seq_one_letter_code
_entity_poly.pdbx_strand_id
1 'polypeptide(L)'
;MRARFRYGSPLQVVELLLAAAVAAVVLSMLYSVVGKRIGRQPEEVGERAGGRTTVTPTRLDEPKASVPVTGLAAIRAKDSSFDADKFLDGARAAYKIIVTAYAEGDGEKLAGLTTPAVRQAFERGIAERNAAGRTETVEFLSPPRADFESMALVGELARVRVRFLAELRNRAKDIKGEGVDDRRTAEIWTFERTVPSKDPNWALARVEAAEA
;
A
#
# COMPACT_ATOMS: atom_id res chain seq x y z
N MET A 1 17.28 6.72 -57.14
CA MET A 1 17.19 5.72 -56.07
C MET A 1 16.22 6.24 -55.03
N ARG A 2 14.96 5.77 -55.01
CA ARG A 2 13.91 6.23 -54.06
C ARG A 2 13.73 5.13 -53.03
N ALA A 3 14.13 5.40 -51.79
CA ALA A 3 13.88 4.52 -50.65
C ALA A 3 12.38 4.52 -50.31
N ARG A 4 11.71 3.36 -50.48
CA ARG A 4 10.34 3.15 -50.04
C ARG A 4 10.37 2.81 -48.52
N PHE A 5 9.93 3.75 -47.71
CA PHE A 5 9.57 3.47 -46.33
C PHE A 5 8.36 2.53 -46.31
N ARG A 6 8.56 1.31 -45.86
CA ARG A 6 7.46 0.38 -45.55
C ARG A 6 6.80 0.80 -44.23
N TYR A 7 5.62 1.38 -44.33
CA TYR A 7 4.76 1.53 -43.16
C TYR A 7 4.39 0.12 -42.67
N GLY A 8 4.64 -0.18 -41.38
CA GLY A 8 4.20 -1.40 -40.73
C GLY A 8 2.68 -1.54 -40.78
N SER A 9 2.18 -2.76 -40.74
CA SER A 9 0.75 -3.07 -40.83
C SER A 9 -0.02 -2.34 -39.71
N PRO A 10 -1.31 -1.95 -39.95
CA PRO A 10 -2.11 -1.20 -38.97
C PRO A 10 -2.21 -1.92 -37.61
N LEU A 11 -2.08 -3.26 -37.57
CA LEU A 11 -1.99 -4.06 -36.36
C LEU A 11 -0.72 -3.78 -35.55
N GLN A 12 0.43 -3.60 -36.19
CA GLN A 12 1.69 -3.26 -35.49
C GLN A 12 1.66 -1.84 -34.88
N VAL A 13 0.97 -0.91 -35.53
CA VAL A 13 0.81 0.45 -35.02
C VAL A 13 -0.12 0.44 -33.80
N VAL A 14 -1.16 -0.35 -33.79
CA VAL A 14 -2.08 -0.51 -32.63
C VAL A 14 -1.37 -1.20 -31.44
N GLU A 15 -0.57 -2.23 -31.71
CA GLU A 15 0.26 -2.87 -30.67
C GLU A 15 1.29 -1.91 -30.06
N LEU A 16 1.96 -1.10 -30.89
CA LEU A 16 2.90 -0.07 -30.44
C LEU A 16 2.22 1.03 -29.62
N LEU A 17 1.00 1.44 -30.00
CA LEU A 17 0.22 2.43 -29.25
C LEU A 17 -0.31 1.89 -27.94
N LEU A 18 -0.72 0.60 -27.89
CA LEU A 18 -1.11 -0.08 -26.65
C LEU A 18 0.09 -0.26 -25.71
N ALA A 19 1.24 -0.68 -26.23
CA ALA A 19 2.47 -0.79 -25.44
C ALA A 19 2.95 0.57 -24.93
N ALA A 20 2.82 1.65 -25.73
CA ALA A 20 3.14 3.01 -25.31
C ALA A 20 2.17 3.55 -24.25
N ALA A 21 0.88 3.20 -24.32
CA ALA A 21 -0.11 3.59 -23.32
C ALA A 21 0.13 2.88 -21.99
N VAL A 22 0.46 1.58 -22.01
CA VAL A 22 0.83 0.81 -20.80
C VAL A 22 2.13 1.32 -20.21
N ALA A 23 3.14 1.63 -21.05
CA ALA A 23 4.40 2.22 -20.60
C ALA A 23 4.19 3.62 -20.00
N ALA A 24 3.27 4.43 -20.53
CA ALA A 24 2.93 5.75 -19.99
C ALA A 24 2.25 5.66 -18.61
N VAL A 25 1.38 4.68 -18.41
CA VAL A 25 0.73 4.41 -17.10
C VAL A 25 1.77 3.92 -16.08
N VAL A 26 2.66 3.02 -16.47
CA VAL A 26 3.75 2.54 -15.59
C VAL A 26 4.77 3.65 -15.32
N LEU A 27 5.12 4.48 -16.32
CA LEU A 27 5.99 5.65 -16.15
C LEU A 27 5.33 6.74 -15.30
N SER A 28 4.02 6.96 -15.40
CA SER A 28 3.32 7.92 -14.52
C SER A 28 3.27 7.42 -13.08
N MET A 29 3.13 6.11 -12.86
CA MET A 29 3.27 5.51 -11.52
C MET A 29 4.70 5.63 -10.99
N LEU A 30 5.72 5.43 -11.82
CA LEU A 30 7.13 5.59 -11.45
C LEU A 30 7.52 7.08 -11.27
N TYR A 31 6.96 7.99 -12.07
CA TYR A 31 7.26 9.42 -11.99
C TYR A 31 6.64 10.09 -10.75
N SER A 32 5.53 9.59 -10.23
CA SER A 32 4.96 10.06 -8.97
C SER A 32 5.82 9.67 -7.75
N VAL A 33 6.67 8.64 -7.88
CA VAL A 33 7.57 8.17 -6.83
C VAL A 33 8.93 8.90 -6.85
N VAL A 34 9.38 9.43 -8.00
CA VAL A 34 10.72 10.06 -8.16
C VAL A 34 10.69 11.59 -8.17
N GLY A 35 9.55 12.21 -8.36
CA GLY A 35 9.47 13.64 -8.71
C GLY A 35 8.96 14.59 -7.64
N LYS A 36 9.53 14.65 -6.43
CA LYS A 36 9.55 15.91 -5.64
C LYS A 36 10.69 15.92 -4.63
N ARG A 37 11.90 16.12 -5.09
CA ARG A 37 12.92 16.80 -4.28
C ARG A 37 12.62 18.31 -4.36
N ILE A 38 11.87 18.82 -3.42
CA ILE A 38 11.82 20.28 -3.16
C ILE A 38 12.93 20.56 -2.17
N GLY A 39 14.03 21.09 -2.68
CA GLY A 39 15.09 21.67 -1.88
C GLY A 39 14.53 22.85 -1.09
N ARG A 40 14.60 22.76 0.23
CA ARG A 40 14.55 23.94 1.07
C ARG A 40 15.97 24.48 1.19
N GLN A 41 16.19 25.68 0.68
CA GLN A 41 17.38 26.48 0.96
C GLN A 41 17.38 26.84 2.47
N PRO A 42 18.54 26.78 3.15
CA PRO A 42 18.67 27.35 4.49
C PRO A 42 18.73 28.86 4.37
N GLU A 43 17.80 29.58 4.97
CA GLU A 43 18.00 31.00 5.29
C GLU A 43 18.97 31.11 6.45
N GLU A 44 20.05 31.82 6.20
CA GLU A 44 20.97 32.32 7.23
C GLU A 44 20.23 33.30 8.15
N VAL A 45 20.20 33.04 9.43
CA VAL A 45 19.89 34.02 10.44
C VAL A 45 20.93 33.95 11.56
N GLY A 46 21.60 35.09 11.68
CA GLY A 46 22.61 35.54 12.56
C GLY A 46 22.72 35.00 13.97
N GLU A 47 23.96 34.98 14.35
CA GLU A 47 24.48 34.89 15.75
C GLU A 47 23.73 35.75 16.74
N ARG A 48 23.33 35.17 17.85
CA ARG A 48 23.41 35.85 19.17
C ARG A 48 23.65 34.86 20.29
N ALA A 49 24.62 35.24 21.08
CA ALA A 49 25.25 34.53 22.20
C ALA A 49 24.34 34.17 23.38
N GLY A 50 24.73 33.11 24.08
CA GLY A 50 24.70 33.08 25.56
C GLY A 50 23.57 32.24 26.16
N GLY A 51 23.93 31.09 26.74
CA GLY A 51 23.04 30.37 27.65
C GLY A 51 23.33 28.88 27.72
N ARG A 52 24.32 28.48 28.51
CA ARG A 52 24.56 27.07 28.85
C ARG A 52 23.40 26.57 29.69
N THR A 53 22.54 25.73 29.14
CA THR A 53 21.61 24.91 29.92
C THR A 53 21.84 23.48 29.52
N THR A 54 22.32 22.67 30.45
CA THR A 54 22.45 21.22 30.35
C THR A 54 21.06 20.62 30.19
N VAL A 55 20.74 20.19 28.99
CA VAL A 55 19.48 19.44 28.71
C VAL A 55 19.83 17.96 28.74
N THR A 56 19.32 17.28 29.75
CA THR A 56 19.18 15.82 29.82
C THR A 56 18.49 15.34 28.54
N PRO A 57 18.96 14.28 27.85
CA PRO A 57 18.27 13.76 26.66
C PRO A 57 16.96 13.12 27.09
N THR A 58 15.89 13.90 27.06
CA THR A 58 14.55 13.35 27.09
C THR A 58 14.34 12.57 25.79
N ARG A 59 14.17 11.26 25.93
CA ARG A 59 13.74 10.36 24.88
C ARG A 59 12.50 10.97 24.23
N LEU A 60 12.65 11.47 23.01
CA LEU A 60 11.52 11.94 22.20
C LEU A 60 10.69 10.69 21.87
N ASP A 61 9.62 10.48 22.61
CA ASP A 61 8.52 9.63 22.15
C ASP A 61 8.01 10.26 20.87
N GLU A 62 8.21 9.56 19.73
CA GLU A 62 7.61 9.94 18.46
C GLU A 62 6.10 10.09 18.68
N PRO A 63 5.47 11.19 18.24
CA PRO A 63 4.05 11.39 18.42
C PRO A 63 3.31 10.25 17.70
N LYS A 64 2.73 9.33 18.45
CA LYS A 64 1.71 8.40 17.95
C LYS A 64 0.66 9.26 17.24
N ALA A 65 0.50 9.07 15.92
CA ALA A 65 -0.50 9.77 15.15
C ALA A 65 -1.86 9.65 15.86
N SER A 66 -2.37 10.77 16.37
CA SER A 66 -3.62 10.78 17.14
C SER A 66 -4.76 10.49 16.18
N VAL A 67 -5.34 9.30 16.30
CA VAL A 67 -6.57 8.92 15.59
C VAL A 67 -7.65 9.96 15.92
N PRO A 68 -8.42 10.46 14.94
CA PRO A 68 -9.52 11.34 15.21
C PRO A 68 -10.47 10.68 16.21
N VAL A 69 -10.55 11.22 17.42
CA VAL A 69 -11.31 10.67 18.57
C VAL A 69 -12.78 10.42 18.20
N THR A 70 -13.33 11.22 17.26
CA THR A 70 -14.69 11.11 16.77
C THR A 70 -15.01 9.80 16.05
N GLY A 71 -14.10 9.27 15.23
CA GLY A 71 -14.34 8.02 14.49
C GLY A 71 -14.30 6.78 15.39
N LEU A 72 -13.34 6.71 16.32
CA LEU A 72 -13.25 5.63 17.30
C LEU A 72 -14.48 5.61 18.22
N ALA A 73 -14.89 6.76 18.75
CA ALA A 73 -16.06 6.86 19.60
C ALA A 73 -17.35 6.44 18.87
N ALA A 74 -17.51 6.82 17.60
CA ALA A 74 -18.67 6.43 16.79
C ALA A 74 -18.72 4.91 16.57
N ILE A 75 -17.59 4.26 16.27
CA ILE A 75 -17.54 2.79 16.10
C ILE A 75 -17.86 2.10 17.43
N ARG A 76 -17.26 2.53 18.54
CA ARG A 76 -17.51 1.96 19.88
C ARG A 76 -18.94 2.16 20.35
N ALA A 77 -19.60 3.23 19.96
CA ALA A 77 -21.01 3.45 20.28
C ALA A 77 -21.95 2.44 19.62
N LYS A 78 -21.57 1.87 18.47
CA LYS A 78 -22.31 0.81 17.76
C LYS A 78 -21.79 -0.59 18.08
N ASP A 79 -20.50 -0.73 18.38
CA ASP A 79 -19.84 -1.96 18.73
C ASP A 79 -18.91 -1.72 19.93
N SER A 80 -19.44 -1.93 21.12
CA SER A 80 -18.71 -1.74 22.39
C SER A 80 -17.54 -2.72 22.56
N SER A 81 -17.50 -3.80 21.78
CA SER A 81 -16.42 -4.79 21.79
C SER A 81 -15.23 -4.38 20.93
N PHE A 82 -15.34 -3.30 20.15
CA PHE A 82 -14.24 -2.84 19.28
C PHE A 82 -13.04 -2.37 20.12
N ASP A 83 -11.94 -3.10 19.97
CA ASP A 83 -10.65 -2.84 20.58
C ASP A 83 -9.65 -2.41 19.49
N ALA A 84 -9.14 -1.20 19.62
CA ALA A 84 -8.26 -0.60 18.59
C ALA A 84 -6.91 -1.33 18.51
N ASP A 85 -6.33 -1.74 19.63
CA ASP A 85 -5.03 -2.41 19.65
C ASP A 85 -5.14 -3.82 19.05
N LYS A 86 -6.17 -4.57 19.42
CA LYS A 86 -6.46 -5.88 18.81
C LYS A 86 -6.77 -5.78 17.32
N PHE A 87 -7.44 -4.69 16.91
CA PHE A 87 -7.67 -4.43 15.49
C PHE A 87 -6.34 -4.23 14.74
N LEU A 88 -5.41 -3.41 15.26
CA LEU A 88 -4.10 -3.21 14.62
C LEU A 88 -3.28 -4.50 14.54
N ASP A 89 -3.32 -5.32 15.56
CA ASP A 89 -2.65 -6.63 15.54
C ASP A 89 -3.25 -7.54 14.45
N GLY A 90 -4.58 -7.59 14.37
CA GLY A 90 -5.30 -8.28 13.30
C GLY A 90 -5.00 -7.73 11.92
N ALA A 91 -4.93 -6.41 11.78
CA ALA A 91 -4.60 -5.73 10.51
C ALA A 91 -3.17 -6.05 10.05
N ARG A 92 -2.17 -6.09 10.97
CA ARG A 92 -0.80 -6.54 10.64
C ARG A 92 -0.77 -7.99 10.18
N ALA A 93 -1.52 -8.86 10.84
CA ALA A 93 -1.61 -10.27 10.44
C ALA A 93 -2.26 -10.40 9.06
N ALA A 94 -3.39 -9.72 8.82
CA ALA A 94 -4.09 -9.70 7.53
C ALA A 94 -3.19 -9.14 6.41
N TYR A 95 -2.44 -8.06 6.66
CA TYR A 95 -1.49 -7.49 5.72
C TYR A 95 -0.47 -8.53 5.25
N LYS A 96 0.16 -9.24 6.18
CA LYS A 96 1.12 -10.31 5.85
C LYS A 96 0.49 -11.42 5.03
N ILE A 97 -0.69 -11.90 5.43
CA ILE A 97 -1.38 -12.99 4.73
C ILE A 97 -1.75 -12.55 3.33
N ILE A 98 -2.34 -11.37 3.15
CA ILE A 98 -2.82 -10.87 1.85
C ILE A 98 -1.64 -10.63 0.90
N VAL A 99 -0.56 -9.98 1.35
CA VAL A 99 0.63 -9.71 0.52
C VAL A 99 1.28 -11.02 0.06
N THR A 100 1.42 -11.99 0.96
CA THR A 100 1.99 -13.31 0.64
C THR A 100 1.06 -14.09 -0.31
N ALA A 101 -0.23 -14.17 0.00
CA ALA A 101 -1.21 -14.88 -0.83
C ALA A 101 -1.31 -14.28 -2.24
N TYR A 102 -1.27 -12.95 -2.37
CA TYR A 102 -1.26 -12.29 -3.67
C TYR A 102 0.00 -12.63 -4.47
N ALA A 103 1.19 -12.62 -3.86
CA ALA A 103 2.43 -12.99 -4.50
C ALA A 103 2.41 -14.46 -4.97
N GLU A 104 1.94 -15.37 -4.13
CA GLU A 104 1.84 -16.81 -4.41
C GLU A 104 0.70 -17.17 -5.38
N GLY A 105 -0.27 -16.25 -5.60
CA GLY A 105 -1.45 -16.50 -6.43
C GLY A 105 -2.54 -17.32 -5.73
N ASP A 106 -2.53 -17.34 -4.39
CA ASP A 106 -3.50 -18.07 -3.57
C ASP A 106 -4.80 -17.26 -3.39
N GLY A 107 -5.71 -17.39 -4.36
CA GLY A 107 -7.01 -16.70 -4.34
C GLY A 107 -7.93 -17.14 -3.20
N GLU A 108 -7.80 -18.37 -2.68
CA GLU A 108 -8.64 -18.85 -1.59
C GLU A 108 -8.35 -18.12 -0.28
N LYS A 109 -7.07 -17.91 0.04
CA LYS A 109 -6.67 -17.10 1.20
C LYS A 109 -7.15 -15.65 1.11
N LEU A 110 -7.24 -15.10 -0.11
CA LEU A 110 -7.72 -13.73 -0.32
C LEU A 110 -9.23 -13.59 -0.09
N ALA A 111 -10.03 -14.64 -0.37
CA ALA A 111 -11.48 -14.59 -0.35
C ALA A 111 -12.07 -14.21 1.03
N GLY A 112 -11.46 -14.69 2.12
CA GLY A 112 -11.93 -14.42 3.49
C GLY A 112 -11.49 -13.09 4.07
N LEU A 113 -10.54 -12.38 3.42
CA LEU A 113 -9.90 -11.18 3.95
C LEU A 113 -10.18 -9.92 3.13
N THR A 114 -10.84 -10.06 1.98
CA THR A 114 -11.07 -8.96 1.03
C THR A 114 -12.53 -8.82 0.66
N THR A 115 -12.94 -7.59 0.33
CA THR A 115 -14.23 -7.39 -0.32
C THR A 115 -14.25 -8.00 -1.73
N PRO A 116 -15.44 -8.31 -2.30
CA PRO A 116 -15.55 -8.87 -3.65
C PRO A 116 -14.82 -8.02 -4.71
N ALA A 117 -14.86 -6.70 -4.59
CA ALA A 117 -14.21 -5.79 -5.53
C ALA A 117 -12.67 -5.89 -5.48
N VAL A 118 -12.09 -5.91 -4.29
CA VAL A 118 -10.63 -6.06 -4.10
C VAL A 118 -10.19 -7.45 -4.52
N ARG A 119 -10.95 -8.49 -4.16
CA ARG A 119 -10.67 -9.86 -4.59
C ARG A 119 -10.60 -9.97 -6.11
N GLN A 120 -11.61 -9.46 -6.82
CA GLN A 120 -11.64 -9.48 -8.29
C GLN A 120 -10.44 -8.75 -8.90
N ALA A 121 -10.01 -7.62 -8.31
CA ALA A 121 -8.83 -6.90 -8.77
C ALA A 121 -7.55 -7.74 -8.58
N PHE A 122 -7.41 -8.40 -7.43
CA PHE A 122 -6.27 -9.28 -7.16
C PHE A 122 -6.26 -10.51 -8.06
N GLU A 123 -7.41 -11.18 -8.26
CA GLU A 123 -7.54 -12.33 -9.17
C GLU A 123 -7.14 -11.97 -10.60
N ARG A 124 -7.52 -10.78 -11.09
CA ARG A 124 -7.07 -10.29 -12.41
C ARG A 124 -5.55 -10.12 -12.46
N GLY A 125 -4.95 -9.45 -11.48
CA GLY A 125 -3.49 -9.28 -11.44
C GLY A 125 -2.73 -10.61 -11.37
N ILE A 126 -3.25 -11.58 -10.61
CA ILE A 126 -2.70 -12.95 -10.55
C ILE A 126 -2.82 -13.63 -11.92
N ALA A 127 -3.98 -13.55 -12.58
CA ALA A 127 -4.20 -14.15 -13.89
C ALA A 127 -3.29 -13.55 -14.97
N GLU A 128 -3.12 -12.22 -14.99
CA GLU A 128 -2.20 -11.52 -15.90
C GLU A 128 -0.75 -11.96 -15.70
N ARG A 129 -0.31 -12.06 -14.44
CA ARG A 129 1.03 -12.53 -14.09
C ARG A 129 1.26 -13.97 -14.52
N ASN A 130 0.29 -14.85 -14.27
CA ASN A 130 0.35 -16.25 -14.67
C ASN A 130 0.35 -16.42 -16.21
N ALA A 131 -0.45 -15.62 -16.93
CA ALA A 131 -0.46 -15.60 -18.39
C ALA A 131 0.90 -15.17 -18.97
N ALA A 132 1.62 -14.30 -18.28
CA ALA A 132 3.00 -13.92 -18.63
C ALA A 132 4.04 -14.96 -18.22
N GLY A 133 3.64 -16.11 -17.67
CA GLY A 133 4.54 -17.17 -17.21
C GLY A 133 5.43 -16.73 -16.03
N ARG A 134 4.98 -15.74 -15.23
CA ARG A 134 5.73 -15.18 -14.11
C ARG A 134 5.19 -15.67 -12.78
N THR A 135 6.08 -16.16 -11.94
CA THR A 135 5.80 -16.51 -10.54
C THR A 135 6.49 -15.52 -9.61
N GLU A 136 5.88 -15.27 -8.46
CA GLU A 136 6.42 -14.37 -7.44
C GLU A 136 6.31 -14.99 -6.05
N THR A 137 7.27 -14.67 -5.21
CA THR A 137 7.22 -14.93 -3.77
C THR A 137 7.70 -13.70 -3.02
N VAL A 138 7.16 -13.50 -1.83
CA VAL A 138 7.48 -12.35 -0.98
C VAL A 138 7.94 -12.81 0.39
N GLU A 139 9.00 -12.18 0.87
CA GLU A 139 9.53 -12.35 2.23
C GLU A 139 9.53 -11.00 2.95
N PHE A 140 9.00 -10.95 4.17
CA PHE A 140 9.10 -9.77 5.02
C PHE A 140 10.45 -9.73 5.70
N LEU A 141 11.26 -8.70 5.42
CA LEU A 141 12.59 -8.53 6.01
C LEU A 141 12.53 -8.06 7.47
N SER A 142 11.42 -7.41 7.82
CA SER A 142 11.09 -6.98 9.18
C SER A 142 9.56 -7.04 9.41
N PRO A 143 9.09 -7.08 10.66
CA PRO A 143 7.65 -6.96 10.94
C PRO A 143 7.08 -5.66 10.38
N PRO A 144 5.93 -5.69 9.66
CA PRO A 144 5.34 -4.49 9.11
C PRO A 144 4.87 -3.56 10.25
N ARG A 145 5.16 -2.26 10.10
CA ARG A 145 4.58 -1.24 10.97
C ARG A 145 3.17 -0.93 10.49
N ALA A 146 2.27 -0.70 11.45
CA ALA A 146 0.89 -0.33 11.17
C ALA A 146 0.48 0.77 12.14
N ASP A 147 -0.01 1.88 11.58
CA ASP A 147 -0.51 3.03 12.33
C ASP A 147 -1.88 3.42 11.79
N PHE A 148 -2.77 3.90 12.68
CA PHE A 148 -4.05 4.41 12.25
C PHE A 148 -3.88 5.68 11.43
N GLU A 149 -4.48 5.72 10.25
CA GLU A 149 -4.60 6.92 9.42
C GLU A 149 -5.90 7.66 9.72
N SER A 150 -7.03 6.93 9.73
CA SER A 150 -8.33 7.49 10.10
C SER A 150 -9.34 6.40 10.43
N MET A 151 -10.42 6.79 11.13
CA MET A 151 -11.58 5.96 11.39
C MET A 151 -12.86 6.73 11.09
N ALA A 152 -13.87 6.05 10.55
CA ALA A 152 -15.17 6.63 10.27
C ALA A 152 -16.28 5.59 10.42
N LEU A 153 -17.48 6.05 10.77
CA LEU A 153 -18.70 5.28 10.71
C LEU A 153 -19.68 6.00 9.79
N VAL A 154 -20.11 5.33 8.72
CA VAL A 154 -21.07 5.86 7.76
C VAL A 154 -22.30 4.94 7.77
N GLY A 155 -23.38 5.37 8.42
CA GLY A 155 -24.51 4.51 8.70
C GLY A 155 -24.12 3.37 9.65
N GLU A 156 -24.12 2.14 9.14
CA GLU A 156 -23.65 0.94 9.85
C GLU A 156 -22.30 0.44 9.34
N LEU A 157 -21.70 1.09 8.37
CA LEU A 157 -20.42 0.68 7.81
C LEU A 157 -19.27 1.39 8.53
N ALA A 158 -18.56 0.65 9.35
CA ALA A 158 -17.33 1.10 9.97
C ALA A 158 -16.17 0.95 8.97
N ARG A 159 -15.37 2.00 8.85
CA ARG A 159 -14.17 2.08 8.02
C ARG A 159 -12.97 2.45 8.87
N VAL A 160 -11.92 1.68 8.75
CA VAL A 160 -10.63 1.95 9.43
C VAL A 160 -9.55 1.98 8.37
N ARG A 161 -8.87 3.12 8.27
CA ARG A 161 -7.71 3.27 7.39
C ARG A 161 -6.45 3.10 8.21
N VAL A 162 -5.56 2.25 7.72
CA VAL A 162 -4.29 1.91 8.36
C VAL A 162 -3.16 2.19 7.38
N ARG A 163 -2.16 2.94 7.83
CA ARG A 163 -0.90 3.14 7.12
C ARG A 163 0.04 1.99 7.46
N PHE A 164 0.49 1.28 6.45
CA PHE A 164 1.50 0.24 6.57
C PHE A 164 2.84 0.72 6.01
N LEU A 165 3.91 0.37 6.71
CA LEU A 165 5.29 0.48 6.23
C LEU A 165 5.91 -0.91 6.34
N ALA A 166 6.44 -1.42 5.23
CA ALA A 166 7.05 -2.74 5.20
C ALA A 166 8.34 -2.77 4.38
N GLU A 167 9.24 -3.65 4.76
CA GLU A 167 10.44 -3.99 3.99
C GLU A 167 10.28 -5.42 3.48
N LEU A 168 10.27 -5.54 2.16
CA LEU A 168 9.94 -6.77 1.47
C LEU A 168 11.08 -7.18 0.53
N ARG A 169 11.38 -8.47 0.49
CA ARG A 169 12.16 -9.10 -0.57
C ARG A 169 11.20 -9.81 -1.51
N ASN A 170 11.13 -9.33 -2.74
CA ASN A 170 10.37 -9.97 -3.80
C ASN A 170 11.30 -10.82 -4.67
N ARG A 171 10.93 -12.09 -4.89
CA ARG A 171 11.60 -12.97 -5.84
C ARG A 171 10.63 -13.23 -6.98
N ALA A 172 11.00 -12.85 -8.18
CA ALA A 172 10.22 -13.08 -9.39
C ALA A 172 10.99 -14.00 -10.32
N LYS A 173 10.29 -14.95 -10.94
CA LYS A 173 10.85 -15.85 -11.93
C LYS A 173 9.97 -15.86 -13.17
N ASP A 174 10.58 -15.69 -14.32
CA ASP A 174 9.95 -15.79 -15.63
C ASP A 174 10.83 -16.58 -16.62
N ILE A 175 10.46 -16.60 -17.91
CA ILE A 175 11.22 -17.29 -18.97
C ILE A 175 12.62 -16.70 -19.20
N LYS A 176 12.89 -15.49 -18.74
CA LYS A 176 14.18 -14.80 -18.90
C LYS A 176 15.14 -15.08 -17.73
N GLY A 177 14.62 -15.57 -16.63
CA GLY A 177 15.41 -15.88 -15.45
C GLY A 177 14.71 -15.54 -14.13
N GLU A 178 15.50 -15.46 -13.08
CA GLU A 178 15.06 -15.13 -11.73
C GLU A 178 15.68 -13.80 -11.31
N GLY A 179 14.86 -12.94 -10.69
CA GLY A 179 15.25 -11.64 -10.12
C GLY A 179 14.86 -11.55 -8.66
N VAL A 180 15.67 -10.83 -7.89
CA VAL A 180 15.41 -10.51 -6.49
C VAL A 180 15.43 -8.99 -6.34
N ASP A 181 14.42 -8.45 -5.69
CA ASP A 181 14.26 -7.01 -5.42
C ASP A 181 13.89 -6.77 -3.96
N ASP A 182 14.69 -5.98 -3.25
CA ASP A 182 14.42 -5.54 -1.89
C ASP A 182 13.82 -4.13 -1.94
N ARG A 183 12.60 -3.99 -1.43
CA ARG A 183 11.89 -2.72 -1.50
C ARG A 183 11.21 -2.35 -0.18
N ARG A 184 11.08 -1.05 0.02
CA ARG A 184 10.22 -0.48 1.05
C ARG A 184 8.90 -0.08 0.44
N THR A 185 7.81 -0.42 1.12
CA THR A 185 6.45 -0.02 0.72
C THR A 185 5.85 0.86 1.80
N ALA A 186 5.08 1.85 1.34
CA ALA A 186 4.23 2.69 2.18
C ALA A 186 2.83 2.71 1.56
N GLU A 187 1.84 2.17 2.26
CA GLU A 187 0.50 1.95 1.74
C GLU A 187 -0.55 2.33 2.78
N ILE A 188 -1.71 2.80 2.34
CA ILE A 188 -2.88 3.00 3.17
C ILE A 188 -3.92 1.97 2.76
N TRP A 189 -4.29 1.12 3.72
CA TRP A 189 -5.29 0.08 3.55
C TRP A 189 -6.56 0.46 4.28
N THR A 190 -7.70 0.41 3.58
CA THR A 190 -9.02 0.63 4.16
C THR A 190 -9.68 -0.71 4.46
N PHE A 191 -9.96 -0.95 5.72
CA PHE A 191 -10.74 -2.10 6.17
C PHE A 191 -12.17 -1.66 6.45
N GLU A 192 -13.13 -2.51 6.11
CA GLU A 192 -14.56 -2.28 6.31
C GLU A 192 -15.21 -3.42 7.06
N ARG A 193 -16.19 -3.08 7.92
CA ARG A 193 -17.09 -4.03 8.58
C ARG A 193 -18.43 -3.35 8.86
N THR A 194 -19.54 -4.06 8.62
CA THR A 194 -20.86 -3.62 9.08
C THR A 194 -20.96 -3.81 10.60
N VAL A 195 -21.44 -2.80 11.32
CA VAL A 195 -21.60 -2.82 12.78
C VAL A 195 -23.01 -2.37 13.16
N PRO A 196 -23.67 -3.09 14.12
CA PRO A 196 -23.17 -4.26 14.83
C PRO A 196 -23.17 -5.52 13.96
N SER A 197 -22.20 -6.41 14.16
CA SER A 197 -22.11 -7.68 13.46
C SER A 197 -21.69 -8.81 14.43
N LYS A 198 -22.22 -10.00 14.17
CA LYS A 198 -21.75 -11.23 14.85
C LYS A 198 -20.41 -11.72 14.27
N ASP A 199 -20.10 -11.33 13.02
CA ASP A 199 -18.83 -11.63 12.38
C ASP A 199 -17.78 -10.63 12.86
N PRO A 200 -16.70 -11.08 13.53
CA PRO A 200 -15.63 -10.19 13.99
C PRO A 200 -14.69 -9.74 12.87
N ASN A 201 -14.80 -10.35 11.68
CA ASN A 201 -13.85 -10.15 10.59
C ASN A 201 -14.01 -8.79 9.92
N TRP A 202 -12.89 -8.18 9.58
CA TRP A 202 -12.78 -6.99 8.77
C TRP A 202 -12.31 -7.37 7.37
N ALA A 203 -12.91 -6.81 6.34
CA ALA A 203 -12.53 -7.06 4.95
C ALA A 203 -11.72 -5.88 4.40
N LEU A 204 -10.64 -6.16 3.70
CA LEU A 204 -9.90 -5.16 2.94
C LEU A 204 -10.76 -4.66 1.77
N ALA A 205 -11.08 -3.37 1.78
CA ALA A 205 -11.94 -2.71 0.80
C ALA A 205 -11.17 -1.82 -0.18
N ARG A 206 -9.96 -1.38 0.18
CA ARG A 206 -9.14 -0.51 -0.68
C ARG A 206 -7.67 -0.54 -0.28
N VAL A 207 -6.81 -0.41 -1.29
CA VAL A 207 -5.37 -0.20 -1.16
C VAL A 207 -5.00 1.06 -1.92
N GLU A 208 -4.24 1.95 -1.29
CA GLU A 208 -3.73 3.19 -1.86
C GLU A 208 -2.24 3.32 -1.54
N ALA A 209 -1.46 3.91 -2.44
CA ALA A 209 -0.11 4.31 -2.11
C ALA A 209 -0.17 5.43 -1.05
N ALA A 210 0.68 5.34 -0.02
CA ALA A 210 0.83 6.44 0.91
C ALA A 210 1.70 7.51 0.27
N GLU A 211 1.28 8.77 0.37
CA GLU A 211 2.13 9.90 -0.01
C GLU A 211 3.33 9.97 0.93
N ALA A 212 4.51 10.19 0.35
CA ALA A 212 5.78 10.29 1.06
C ALA A 212 5.93 11.65 1.75
#